data_886ae321af3cfb4634284e7b985aa345
#
_entry.id   886ae321af3cfb4634284e7b985aa345
#
_cell.length_a   1.000
_cell.length_b   1.000
_cell.length_c   1.000
_cell.angle_alpha   90.00
_cell.angle_beta   90.00
_cell.angle_gamma   90.00
#
_symmetry.space_group_name_H-M   'P 1'
#
loop_
_entity.id
_entity.type
_entity.pdbx_description
1 polymer ?
#
loop_
_entity_poly.entity_id
_entity_poly.type
_entity_poly.pdbx_seq_one_letter_code
_entity_poly.pdbx_strand_id
1 'polypeptide(L)'
;MKNPIARYLMCAYAYYVEDDALIEDAEFDQLAKDILEDYDNIEHPHKPLVTRADLHAGTYLGEYPNIVKSAVRNYRETNNA
;
A
#
# COMPACT_ATOMS: atom_id res chain seq x y z
N MET A 1 -7.31 -5.07 -10.01
CA MET A 1 -7.05 -4.37 -8.77
C MET A 1 -7.65 -2.97 -8.84
N LYS A 2 -8.32 -2.55 -7.81
CA LYS A 2 -9.14 -1.36 -7.92
C LYS A 2 -8.44 -0.05 -7.70
N ASN A 3 -7.68 0.05 -6.63
CA ASN A 3 -7.02 1.32 -6.34
C ASN A 3 -5.60 1.06 -5.86
N PRO A 4 -4.60 1.54 -6.61
CA PRO A 4 -3.21 1.26 -6.26
C PRO A 4 -2.77 1.94 -4.96
N ILE A 5 -3.36 3.08 -4.61
CA ILE A 5 -3.02 3.75 -3.35
C ILE A 5 -3.44 2.90 -2.16
N ALA A 6 -4.67 2.41 -2.16
CA ALA A 6 -5.15 1.54 -1.09
C ALA A 6 -4.31 0.27 -0.99
N ARG A 7 -4.00 -0.34 -2.13
CA ARG A 7 -3.17 -1.54 -2.16
C ARG A 7 -1.76 -1.26 -1.62
N TYR A 8 -1.17 -0.13 -2.01
CA TYR A 8 0.15 0.25 -1.53
C TYR A 8 0.18 0.40 0.00
N LEU A 9 -0.81 1.10 0.54
CA LEU A 9 -0.91 1.30 1.99
C LEU A 9 -1.13 -0.02 2.73
N MET A 10 -1.97 -0.90 2.20
CA MET A 10 -2.21 -2.21 2.79
C MET A 10 -0.93 -3.05 2.81
N CYS A 11 -0.24 -3.10 1.69
CA CYS A 11 0.99 -3.89 1.59
C CYS A 11 2.09 -3.32 2.47
N ALA A 12 2.22 -1.99 2.53
CA ALA A 12 3.21 -1.35 3.39
C ALA A 12 2.91 -1.62 4.85
N TYR A 13 1.64 -1.53 5.25
CA TYR A 13 1.23 -1.82 6.62
C TYR A 13 1.60 -3.27 7.00
N ALA A 14 1.26 -4.22 6.14
CA ALA A 14 1.56 -5.62 6.41
C ALA A 14 3.07 -5.86 6.53
N TYR A 15 3.84 -5.20 5.68
CA TYR A 15 5.29 -5.39 5.66
C TYR A 15 5.99 -4.71 6.84
N TYR A 16 5.69 -3.43 7.08
CA TYR A 16 6.43 -2.65 8.08
C TYR A 16 5.86 -2.75 9.49
N VAL A 17 4.57 -2.94 9.63
CA VAL A 17 3.92 -2.96 10.95
C VAL A 17 3.68 -4.38 11.44
N GLU A 18 3.19 -5.24 10.57
CA GLU A 18 2.84 -6.62 10.95
C GLU A 18 3.97 -7.62 10.69
N ASP A 19 5.00 -7.21 10.00
CA ASP A 19 6.14 -8.07 9.64
C ASP A 19 5.70 -9.35 8.94
N ASP A 20 4.68 -9.21 8.09
CA ASP A 20 4.10 -10.35 7.38
C ASP A 20 3.55 -9.87 6.04
N ALA A 21 4.43 -9.77 5.04
CA ALA A 21 4.11 -9.17 3.75
C ALA A 21 2.99 -9.90 3.02
N LEU A 22 2.13 -9.12 2.36
CA LEU A 22 1.05 -9.67 1.53
C LEU A 22 1.54 -10.05 0.13
N ILE A 23 2.60 -9.41 -0.34
CA ILE A 23 3.17 -9.65 -1.67
C ILE A 23 4.69 -9.67 -1.56
N GLU A 24 5.33 -10.16 -2.60
CA GLU A 24 6.80 -10.21 -2.64
C GLU A 24 7.39 -8.81 -2.80
N ASP A 25 8.66 -8.66 -2.38
CA ASP A 25 9.36 -7.37 -2.47
C ASP A 25 9.37 -6.83 -3.89
N ALA A 26 9.60 -7.68 -4.88
CA ALA A 26 9.64 -7.27 -6.28
C ALA A 26 8.27 -6.73 -6.73
N GLU A 27 7.19 -7.36 -6.26
CA GLU A 27 5.85 -6.90 -6.56
C GLU A 27 5.55 -5.56 -5.90
N PHE A 28 6.00 -5.38 -4.67
CA PHE A 28 5.82 -4.12 -3.96
C PHE A 28 6.57 -2.99 -4.64
N ASP A 29 7.81 -3.23 -5.05
CA ASP A 29 8.60 -2.25 -5.78
C ASP A 29 7.94 -1.87 -7.10
N GLN A 30 7.40 -2.85 -7.82
CA GLN A 30 6.73 -2.59 -9.09
C GLN A 30 5.44 -1.78 -8.85
N LEU A 31 4.71 -2.09 -7.79
CA LEU A 31 3.52 -1.33 -7.42
C LEU A 31 3.86 0.13 -7.15
N ALA A 32 4.94 0.39 -6.41
CA ALA A 32 5.40 1.74 -6.13
C ALA A 32 5.75 2.50 -7.42
N LYS A 33 6.44 1.84 -8.33
CA LYS A 33 6.82 2.44 -9.60
C LYS A 33 5.60 2.75 -10.47
N ASP A 34 4.65 1.83 -10.50
CA ASP A 34 3.42 2.01 -11.28
C ASP A 34 2.61 3.21 -10.77
N ILE A 35 2.51 3.35 -9.45
CA ILE A 35 1.82 4.48 -8.86
C ILE A 35 2.55 5.78 -9.18
N LEU A 36 3.87 5.80 -9.04
CA LEU A 36 4.68 6.98 -9.30
C LEU A 36 4.53 7.46 -10.74
N GLU A 37 4.50 6.52 -11.67
CA GLU A 37 4.38 6.80 -13.09
C GLU A 37 3.06 7.50 -13.44
N ASP A 38 1.99 7.13 -12.72
CA ASP A 38 0.65 7.63 -12.98
C ASP A 38 0.11 8.49 -11.83
N TYR A 39 1.01 8.97 -10.98
CA TYR A 39 0.64 9.61 -9.71
C TYR A 39 -0.35 10.75 -9.88
N ASP A 40 -0.13 11.63 -10.86
CA ASP A 40 -0.98 12.81 -11.06
C ASP A 40 -2.38 12.45 -11.53
N ASN A 41 -2.56 11.29 -12.13
CA ASN A 41 -3.85 10.83 -12.63
C ASN A 41 -4.64 9.98 -11.64
N ILE A 42 -4.00 9.55 -10.56
CA ILE A 42 -4.66 8.74 -9.54
C ILE A 42 -5.43 9.65 -8.59
N GLU A 43 -6.68 9.31 -8.33
CA GLU A 43 -7.51 10.02 -7.36
C GLU A 43 -7.92 9.06 -6.25
N HIS A 44 -7.62 9.45 -5.01
CA HIS A 44 -7.99 8.65 -3.84
C HIS A 44 -7.91 9.55 -2.60
N PRO A 45 -8.84 9.38 -1.63
CA PRO A 45 -8.84 10.19 -0.41
C PRO A 45 -7.52 10.13 0.37
N HIS A 46 -6.81 9.02 0.30
CA HIS A 46 -5.55 8.84 1.02
C HIS A 46 -4.30 9.12 0.18
N LYS A 47 -4.47 9.60 -1.05
CA LYS A 47 -3.34 9.93 -1.90
C LYS A 47 -2.36 10.91 -1.26
N PRO A 48 -2.81 11.96 -0.54
CA PRO A 48 -1.89 12.89 0.11
C PRO A 48 -0.95 12.25 1.13
N LEU A 49 -1.29 11.08 1.65
CA LEU A 49 -0.45 10.36 2.60
C LEU A 49 0.75 9.69 1.92
N VAL A 50 0.62 9.39 0.64
CA VAL A 50 1.67 8.70 -0.12
C VAL A 50 2.32 9.69 -1.06
N THR A 51 3.52 10.15 -0.71
CA THR A 51 4.23 11.15 -1.51
C THR A 51 5.08 10.50 -2.60
N ARG A 52 5.51 11.32 -3.57
CA ARG A 52 6.44 10.85 -4.59
C ARG A 52 7.74 10.34 -3.98
N ALA A 53 8.21 10.98 -2.91
CA ALA A 53 9.42 10.55 -2.22
C ALA A 53 9.26 9.15 -1.63
N ASP A 54 8.11 8.87 -1.03
CA ASP A 54 7.82 7.54 -0.50
C ASP A 54 7.84 6.48 -1.60
N LEU A 55 7.25 6.81 -2.75
CA LEU A 55 7.20 5.87 -3.87
C LEU A 55 8.58 5.61 -4.47
N HIS A 56 9.42 6.65 -4.55
CA HIS A 56 10.80 6.48 -5.02
C HIS A 56 11.60 5.58 -4.09
N ALA A 57 11.39 5.73 -2.78
CA ALA A 57 12.08 4.92 -1.79
C ALA A 57 11.48 3.51 -1.68
N GLY A 58 10.27 3.30 -2.21
CA GLY A 58 9.58 2.02 -2.08
C GLY A 58 9.19 1.72 -0.64
N THR A 59 8.78 2.76 0.09
CA THR A 59 8.45 2.62 1.50
C THR A 59 7.32 3.57 1.91
N TYR A 60 6.76 3.32 3.09
CA TYR A 60 5.83 4.25 3.72
C TYR A 60 5.94 4.10 5.23
N LEU A 61 6.48 5.10 5.89
CA LEU A 61 6.72 5.07 7.33
C LEU A 61 5.80 6.02 8.11
N GLY A 62 4.79 6.57 7.46
CA GLY A 62 3.82 7.45 8.10
C GLY A 62 2.74 6.71 8.86
N GLU A 63 1.68 7.41 9.20
CA GLU A 63 0.54 6.80 9.89
C GLU A 63 -0.41 6.16 8.90
N TYR A 64 -1.02 5.05 9.32
CA TYR A 64 -1.96 4.31 8.49
C TYR A 64 -3.39 4.58 8.96
N PRO A 65 -4.30 4.93 8.03
CA PRO A 65 -5.71 5.07 8.38
C PRO A 65 -6.28 3.76 8.94
N ASN A 66 -7.25 3.87 9.84
CA ASN A 66 -7.88 2.68 10.42
C ASN A 66 -8.51 1.78 9.36
N ILE A 67 -9.02 2.38 8.28
CA ILE A 67 -9.62 1.59 7.20
C ILE A 67 -8.58 0.70 6.52
N VAL A 68 -7.32 1.14 6.45
CA VAL A 68 -6.23 0.32 5.90
C VAL A 68 -5.98 -0.88 6.80
N LYS A 69 -5.93 -0.66 8.10
CA LYS A 69 -5.70 -1.73 9.08
C LYS A 69 -6.83 -2.76 9.02
N SER A 70 -8.06 -2.30 8.94
CA SER A 70 -9.22 -3.17 8.83
C SER A 70 -9.22 -3.95 7.52
N ALA A 71 -8.82 -3.31 6.42
CA ALA A 71 -8.75 -3.94 5.13
C ALA A 71 -7.73 -5.07 5.11
N VAL A 72 -6.58 -4.86 5.73
CA VAL A 72 -5.55 -5.90 5.84
C VAL A 72 -6.07 -7.08 6.64
N ARG A 73 -6.72 -6.81 7.77
CA ARG A 73 -7.32 -7.86 8.59
C ARG A 73 -8.33 -8.67 7.79
N ASN A 74 -9.25 -8.00 7.11
CA ASN A 74 -10.26 -8.67 6.31
C ASN A 74 -9.65 -9.50 5.19
N TYR A 75 -8.62 -8.97 4.56
CA TYR A 75 -7.91 -9.70 3.51
C TYR A 75 -7.32 -11.00 4.04
N ARG A 76 -6.66 -10.94 5.20
CA ARG A 76 -6.04 -12.13 5.79
C ARG A 76 -7.09 -13.15 6.21
N GLU A 77 -8.19 -12.71 6.82
CA GLU A 77 -9.26 -13.60 7.24
C GLU A 77 -9.90 -14.31 6.06
N THR A 78 -10.13 -13.57 4.97
CA THR A 78 -10.74 -14.12 3.76
C THR A 78 -9.82 -15.14 3.08
N ASN A 79 -8.52 -14.86 3.06
CA ASN A 79 -7.57 -15.71 2.34
C ASN A 79 -7.04 -16.88 3.17
N ASN A 80 -7.28 -16.87 4.48
CA ASN A 80 -6.87 -17.94 5.37
C ASN A 80 -8.01 -18.90 5.72
N ALA A 81 -9.19 -18.61 5.22
CA ALA A 81 -10.36 -19.43 5.52
C ALA A 81 -10.34 -20.77 4.77
#